data_c0e7915ea52eebb3272683867b782bce
#
_entry.id   c0e7915ea52eebb3272683867b782bce
#
_cell.length_a   1.000
_cell.length_b   1.000
_cell.length_c   1.000
_cell.angle_alpha   90.00
_cell.angle_beta   90.00
_cell.angle_gamma   90.00
#
_symmetry.space_group_name_H-M   'P 1'
#
loop_
_entity.id
_entity.type
_entity.pdbx_description
1 polymer ?
#
loop_
_entity_poly.entity_id
_entity_poly.type
_entity_poly.pdbx_seq_one_letter_code
_entity_poly.pdbx_strand_id
1 'polypeptide(L)'
;QAGSYKGVTIATNMAGRGTDILLGGNPEFIAKNVAKQKLDPQDPNYNLEYKKIMDRYKAESAIEHNKVVDLGGLHVLGTERHEARRIDNQLRGRCGRQGDPGSSRFYVSLKDDLMRLFGSDRIIGLMDKLGLEEGQVIEHPWVSGSIEIAQRRVEQHNFEIRKQLLEYDNVMNKQREIIYGQRLQILEGLSLKDNILEIIPKVVEDYLKTYNPGDSTELDMTNLISSLALNFGLQLNLEKL
;
A
#
# COMPACT_ATOMS: atom_id res chain seq x y z
N GLN A 1 18.91 9.86 -18.45
CA GLN A 1 18.46 9.96 -19.87
C GLN A 1 17.07 10.63 -19.97
N ALA A 2 16.17 10.46 -19.00
CA ALA A 2 14.79 10.98 -19.07
C ALA A 2 14.71 12.51 -19.14
N GLY A 3 15.73 13.25 -18.67
CA GLY A 3 15.79 14.72 -18.74
C GLY A 3 16.58 15.25 -19.92
N SER A 4 17.10 14.38 -20.80
CA SER A 4 17.90 14.79 -21.95
C SER A 4 17.06 15.44 -23.05
N TYR A 5 17.67 16.36 -23.78
CA TYR A 5 17.03 17.03 -24.90
C TYR A 5 16.55 16.05 -25.97
N LYS A 6 15.28 16.14 -26.35
CA LYS A 6 14.58 15.19 -27.24
C LYS A 6 14.55 13.74 -26.74
N GLY A 7 14.90 13.49 -25.48
CA GLY A 7 14.82 12.17 -24.89
C GLY A 7 13.36 11.76 -24.66
N VAL A 8 13.02 10.52 -25.05
CA VAL A 8 11.74 9.89 -24.72
C VAL A 8 12.01 8.69 -23.85
N THR A 9 11.36 8.64 -22.70
CA THR A 9 11.50 7.53 -21.75
C THR A 9 10.15 6.92 -21.48
N ILE A 10 10.01 5.62 -21.73
CA ILE A 10 8.83 4.85 -21.34
C ILE A 10 9.15 4.15 -20.02
N ALA A 11 8.27 4.29 -19.06
CA ALA A 11 8.45 3.74 -17.73
C ALA A 11 7.13 3.22 -17.16
N THR A 12 7.22 2.25 -16.26
CA THR A 12 6.07 1.74 -15.50
C THR A 12 5.72 2.67 -14.33
N ASN A 13 4.64 2.38 -13.63
CA ASN A 13 4.16 3.13 -12.45
C ASN A 13 5.22 3.38 -11.37
N MET A 14 6.23 2.52 -11.28
CA MET A 14 7.34 2.65 -10.33
C MET A 14 8.26 3.86 -10.60
N ALA A 15 8.27 4.39 -11.81
CA ALA A 15 9.07 5.57 -12.18
C ALA A 15 8.65 6.86 -11.45
N GLY A 16 7.50 6.86 -10.82
CA GLY A 16 7.01 7.98 -9.99
C GLY A 16 7.83 8.20 -8.71
N ARG A 17 8.74 7.30 -8.28
CA ARG A 17 9.39 7.36 -6.98
C ARG A 17 10.84 6.85 -7.02
N GLY A 18 11.68 7.40 -6.14
CA GLY A 18 13.00 6.83 -5.81
C GLY A 18 14.19 7.44 -6.54
N THR A 19 14.01 8.03 -7.73
CA THR A 19 15.08 8.69 -8.48
C THR A 19 14.71 10.12 -8.83
N ASP A 20 15.68 11.00 -8.86
CA ASP A 20 15.49 12.37 -9.35
C ASP A 20 15.76 12.45 -10.86
N ILE A 21 14.98 13.27 -11.57
CA ILE A 21 15.15 13.53 -13.00
C ILE A 21 15.81 14.89 -13.14
N LEU A 22 17.03 14.89 -13.63
CA LEU A 22 17.81 16.10 -13.89
C LEU A 22 17.68 16.47 -15.36
N LEU A 23 17.23 17.70 -15.63
CA LEU A 23 17.19 18.21 -17.00
C LEU A 23 18.64 18.38 -17.54
N GLY A 24 18.85 17.98 -18.78
CA GLY A 24 20.19 17.92 -19.36
C GLY A 24 20.99 16.67 -18.97
N GLY A 25 20.36 15.72 -18.24
CA GLY A 25 20.99 14.47 -17.81
C GLY A 25 21.78 14.57 -16.50
N ASN A 26 22.29 13.44 -16.01
CA ASN A 26 23.08 13.36 -14.79
C ASN A 26 24.59 13.28 -15.13
N PRO A 27 25.33 14.39 -15.01
CA PRO A 27 26.74 14.44 -15.37
C PRO A 27 27.61 13.51 -14.51
N GLU A 28 27.28 13.32 -13.23
CA GLU A 28 28.02 12.43 -12.32
C GLU A 28 27.95 10.98 -12.77
N PHE A 29 26.74 10.53 -13.13
CA PHE A 29 26.54 9.16 -13.59
C PHE A 29 27.26 8.90 -14.92
N ILE A 30 27.18 9.84 -15.85
CA ILE A 30 27.85 9.74 -17.15
C ILE A 30 29.37 9.75 -16.96
N ALA A 31 29.90 10.71 -16.20
CA ALA A 31 31.33 10.84 -15.93
C ALA A 31 31.90 9.58 -15.26
N LYS A 32 31.17 9.02 -14.27
CA LYS A 32 31.57 7.79 -13.59
C LYS A 32 31.64 6.59 -14.54
N ASN A 33 30.67 6.44 -15.41
CA ASN A 33 30.66 5.35 -16.38
C ASN A 33 31.77 5.49 -17.42
N VAL A 34 31.99 6.69 -17.94
CA VAL A 34 33.05 6.95 -18.93
C VAL A 34 34.45 6.81 -18.30
N ALA A 35 34.64 7.29 -17.06
CA ALA A 35 35.90 7.12 -16.34
C ALA A 35 36.24 5.65 -16.11
N LYS A 36 35.25 4.83 -15.70
CA LYS A 36 35.42 3.38 -15.50
C LYS A 36 35.75 2.62 -16.79
N GLN A 37 35.29 3.12 -17.94
CA GLN A 37 35.66 2.52 -19.23
C GLN A 37 37.08 2.86 -19.69
N LYS A 38 37.63 3.96 -19.21
CA LYS A 38 38.97 4.44 -19.59
C LYS A 38 40.07 3.93 -18.67
N LEU A 39 39.82 3.89 -17.36
CA LEU A 39 40.76 3.55 -16.32
C LEU A 39 40.15 2.68 -15.25
N ASP A 40 40.95 1.81 -14.65
CA ASP A 40 40.52 1.05 -13.48
C ASP A 40 40.29 2.02 -12.29
N PRO A 41 39.25 1.88 -11.49
CA PRO A 41 39.04 2.68 -10.29
C PRO A 41 40.21 2.68 -9.28
N GLN A 42 41.10 1.68 -9.34
CA GLN A 42 42.27 1.58 -8.48
C GLN A 42 43.50 2.34 -9.05
N ASP A 43 43.41 2.85 -10.27
CA ASP A 43 44.52 3.62 -10.90
C ASP A 43 44.71 4.95 -10.15
N PRO A 44 45.95 5.32 -9.79
CA PRO A 44 46.25 6.61 -9.13
C PRO A 44 45.76 7.83 -9.90
N ASN A 45 45.68 7.73 -11.23
CA ASN A 45 45.22 8.81 -12.13
C ASN A 45 43.72 8.85 -12.30
N TYR A 46 42.97 7.86 -11.80
CA TYR A 46 41.50 7.76 -11.97
C TYR A 46 40.79 9.03 -11.50
N ASN A 47 41.10 9.54 -10.34
CA ASN A 47 40.44 10.71 -9.77
C ASN A 47 40.72 12.00 -10.59
N LEU A 48 41.89 12.14 -11.15
CA LEU A 48 42.21 13.28 -12.01
C LEU A 48 41.43 13.25 -13.32
N GLU A 49 41.43 12.08 -13.95
CA GLU A 49 40.68 11.87 -15.22
C GLU A 49 39.19 11.97 -15.00
N TYR A 50 38.65 11.37 -13.92
CA TYR A 50 37.26 11.51 -13.53
C TYR A 50 36.86 12.98 -13.37
N LYS A 51 37.68 13.79 -12.71
CA LYS A 51 37.38 15.21 -12.51
C LYS A 51 37.33 15.97 -13.84
N LYS A 52 38.26 15.72 -14.76
CA LYS A 52 38.24 16.34 -16.10
C LYS A 52 37.00 15.96 -16.89
N ILE A 53 36.63 14.67 -16.86
CA ILE A 53 35.44 14.16 -17.52
C ILE A 53 34.18 14.78 -16.89
N MET A 54 34.15 14.86 -15.58
CA MET A 54 33.04 15.46 -14.82
C MET A 54 32.83 16.93 -15.17
N ASP A 55 33.89 17.74 -15.18
CA ASP A 55 33.81 19.16 -15.50
C ASP A 55 33.30 19.39 -16.94
N ARG A 56 33.73 18.55 -17.89
CA ARG A 56 33.23 18.57 -19.26
C ARG A 56 31.73 18.25 -19.32
N TYR A 57 31.30 17.13 -18.75
CA TYR A 57 29.89 16.74 -18.80
C TYR A 57 28.99 17.67 -17.99
N LYS A 58 29.49 18.31 -16.95
CA LYS A 58 28.78 19.32 -16.19
C LYS A 58 28.49 20.56 -17.06
N ALA A 59 29.47 21.01 -17.87
CA ALA A 59 29.27 22.11 -18.79
C ALA A 59 28.30 21.74 -19.93
N GLU A 60 28.44 20.55 -20.52
CA GLU A 60 27.53 20.04 -21.55
C GLU A 60 26.08 19.89 -21.04
N SER A 61 25.92 19.32 -19.84
CA SER A 61 24.62 19.17 -19.18
C SER A 61 23.97 20.52 -18.86
N ALA A 62 24.74 21.55 -18.46
CA ALA A 62 24.19 22.88 -18.19
C ALA A 62 23.64 23.54 -19.47
N ILE A 63 24.34 23.38 -20.59
CA ILE A 63 23.88 23.89 -21.89
C ILE A 63 22.59 23.17 -22.32
N GLU A 64 22.55 21.86 -22.15
CA GLU A 64 21.39 21.04 -22.49
C GLU A 64 20.21 21.33 -21.58
N HIS A 65 20.44 21.51 -20.27
CA HIS A 65 19.43 21.93 -19.30
C HIS A 65 18.73 23.20 -19.76
N ASN A 66 19.49 24.24 -20.11
CA ASN A 66 18.88 25.52 -20.57
C ASN A 66 18.02 25.31 -21.82
N LYS A 67 18.47 24.51 -22.78
CA LYS A 67 17.68 24.20 -23.99
C LYS A 67 16.37 23.48 -23.64
N VAL A 68 16.37 22.57 -22.67
CA VAL A 68 15.16 21.85 -22.23
C VAL A 68 14.22 22.80 -21.48
N VAL A 69 14.76 23.67 -20.63
CA VAL A 69 14.01 24.71 -19.91
C VAL A 69 13.34 25.68 -20.87
N ASP A 70 14.06 26.17 -21.89
CA ASP A 70 13.52 27.10 -22.93
C ASP A 70 12.34 26.47 -23.70
N LEU A 71 12.31 25.15 -23.82
CA LEU A 71 11.19 24.40 -24.44
C LEU A 71 10.02 24.12 -23.48
N GLY A 72 10.10 24.57 -22.22
CA GLY A 72 9.08 24.37 -21.21
C GLY A 72 9.34 23.19 -20.27
N GLY A 73 10.55 22.62 -20.27
CA GLY A 73 10.99 21.58 -19.36
C GLY A 73 10.48 20.17 -19.67
N LEU A 74 10.41 19.33 -18.67
CA LEU A 74 9.98 17.95 -18.81
C LEU A 74 8.45 17.87 -18.99
N HIS A 75 8.01 17.17 -20.04
CA HIS A 75 6.60 16.80 -20.20
C HIS A 75 6.36 15.36 -19.72
N VAL A 76 5.47 15.20 -18.74
CA VAL A 76 5.08 13.90 -18.19
C VAL A 76 3.71 13.51 -18.72
N LEU A 77 3.67 12.37 -19.43
CA LEU A 77 2.46 11.81 -19.99
C LEU A 77 2.08 10.53 -19.22
N GLY A 78 0.89 10.54 -18.62
CA GLY A 78 0.30 9.35 -18.00
C GLY A 78 -0.74 8.72 -18.93
N THR A 79 -0.65 7.42 -19.15
CA THR A 79 -1.59 6.68 -20.03
C THR A 79 -2.78 6.10 -19.27
N GLU A 80 -2.75 6.18 -17.94
CA GLU A 80 -3.84 5.76 -17.04
C GLU A 80 -3.77 6.52 -15.71
N ARG A 81 -4.78 6.41 -14.88
CA ARG A 81 -4.80 6.97 -13.53
C ARG A 81 -4.53 5.87 -12.50
N HIS A 82 -3.83 6.23 -11.46
CA HIS A 82 -3.65 5.34 -10.31
C HIS A 82 -4.90 5.32 -9.43
N GLU A 83 -5.03 4.27 -8.63
CA GLU A 83 -6.11 4.15 -7.65
C GLU A 83 -6.10 5.29 -6.62
N ALA A 84 -4.93 5.80 -6.26
CA ALA A 84 -4.76 6.87 -5.31
C ALA A 84 -4.29 8.16 -5.99
N ARG A 85 -5.05 9.26 -5.78
CA ARG A 85 -4.70 10.60 -6.30
C ARG A 85 -3.31 11.07 -5.89
N ARG A 86 -2.86 10.65 -4.71
CA ARG A 86 -1.50 10.96 -4.22
C ARG A 86 -0.41 10.47 -5.16
N ILE A 87 -0.58 9.29 -5.76
CA ILE A 87 0.39 8.69 -6.68
C ILE A 87 0.40 9.48 -8.00
N ASP A 88 -0.76 9.88 -8.51
CA ASP A 88 -0.86 10.75 -9.67
C ASP A 88 -0.15 12.09 -9.44
N ASN A 89 -0.33 12.68 -8.26
CA ASN A 89 0.34 13.94 -7.91
C ASN A 89 1.86 13.76 -7.76
N GLN A 90 2.32 12.61 -7.29
CA GLN A 90 3.76 12.28 -7.29
C GLN A 90 4.31 12.20 -8.73
N LEU A 91 3.56 11.60 -9.65
CA LEU A 91 3.94 11.55 -11.05
C LEU A 91 3.94 12.94 -11.69
N ARG A 92 2.89 13.76 -11.46
CA ARG A 92 2.85 15.17 -11.90
C ARG A 92 4.03 15.97 -11.37
N GLY A 93 4.40 15.77 -10.10
CA GLY A 93 5.54 16.45 -9.48
C GLY A 93 6.91 16.09 -10.09
N ARG A 94 6.97 15.11 -11.01
CA ARG A 94 8.21 14.79 -11.73
C ARG A 94 8.61 15.86 -12.73
N CYS A 95 7.64 16.55 -13.32
CA CYS A 95 7.95 17.57 -14.33
C CYS A 95 8.51 18.86 -13.74
N GLY A 96 8.18 19.21 -12.50
CA GLY A 96 8.59 20.48 -11.87
C GLY A 96 9.63 20.31 -10.76
N ARG A 97 10.56 19.37 -10.86
CA ARG A 97 11.60 19.18 -9.85
C ARG A 97 12.67 20.26 -9.94
N GLN A 98 13.28 20.56 -8.79
CA GLN A 98 14.34 21.56 -8.62
C GLN A 98 13.97 22.99 -9.04
N GLY A 99 12.67 23.28 -9.15
CA GLY A 99 12.20 24.59 -9.58
C GLY A 99 12.16 24.81 -11.09
N ASP A 100 12.50 23.79 -11.87
CA ASP A 100 12.43 23.84 -13.32
C ASP A 100 10.98 23.85 -13.81
N PRO A 101 10.69 24.48 -14.97
CA PRO A 101 9.39 24.41 -15.60
C PRO A 101 9.10 22.98 -16.08
N GLY A 102 7.81 22.66 -16.20
CA GLY A 102 7.40 21.38 -16.73
C GLY A 102 5.90 21.31 -16.88
N SER A 103 5.43 20.26 -17.56
CA SER A 103 4.01 20.04 -17.79
C SER A 103 3.64 18.58 -17.65
N SER A 104 2.37 18.30 -17.36
CA SER A 104 1.88 16.92 -17.27
C SER A 104 0.49 16.80 -17.87
N ARG A 105 0.25 15.68 -18.54
CA ARG A 105 -1.06 15.34 -19.08
C ARG A 105 -1.37 13.86 -18.86
N PHE A 106 -2.63 13.56 -18.53
CA PHE A 106 -3.12 12.21 -18.42
C PHE A 106 -4.11 11.92 -19.54
N TYR A 107 -3.92 10.81 -20.22
CA TYR A 107 -4.87 10.22 -21.15
C TYR A 107 -5.49 9.00 -20.49
N VAL A 108 -6.80 8.99 -20.36
CA VAL A 108 -7.55 7.99 -19.59
C VAL A 108 -8.69 7.48 -20.45
N SER A 109 -8.87 6.17 -20.45
CA SER A 109 -10.02 5.55 -21.08
C SER A 109 -11.13 5.32 -20.06
N LEU A 110 -12.37 5.45 -20.49
CA LEU A 110 -13.52 5.04 -19.67
C LEU A 110 -13.62 3.52 -19.48
N LYS A 111 -12.87 2.76 -20.29
CA LYS A 111 -12.73 1.31 -20.18
C LYS A 111 -11.65 0.90 -19.16
N ASP A 112 -10.85 1.86 -18.62
CA ASP A 112 -9.85 1.60 -17.60
C ASP A 112 -10.50 1.07 -16.33
N ASP A 113 -9.81 0.19 -15.59
CA ASP A 113 -10.35 -0.49 -14.41
C ASP A 113 -10.89 0.47 -13.35
N LEU A 114 -10.22 1.59 -13.13
CA LEU A 114 -10.67 2.63 -12.21
C LEU A 114 -12.07 3.15 -12.59
N MET A 115 -12.29 3.41 -13.87
CA MET A 115 -13.57 3.94 -14.37
C MET A 115 -14.63 2.87 -14.47
N ARG A 116 -14.26 1.64 -14.85
CA ARG A 116 -15.16 0.50 -14.96
C ARG A 116 -15.73 0.06 -13.62
N LEU A 117 -14.89 -0.01 -12.57
CA LEU A 117 -15.30 -0.52 -11.26
C LEU A 117 -15.89 0.55 -10.34
N PHE A 118 -15.44 1.77 -10.44
CA PHE A 118 -15.75 2.85 -9.49
C PHE A 118 -16.27 4.12 -10.17
N GLY A 119 -16.21 4.18 -11.49
CA GLY A 119 -16.82 5.24 -12.29
C GLY A 119 -18.34 5.20 -12.18
N SER A 120 -18.97 6.31 -12.50
CA SER A 120 -20.42 6.39 -12.50
C SER A 120 -20.98 5.90 -13.85
N ASP A 121 -21.87 4.91 -13.84
CA ASP A 121 -22.64 4.49 -15.02
C ASP A 121 -23.37 5.65 -15.71
N ARG A 122 -23.59 6.74 -14.95
CA ARG A 122 -24.17 7.98 -15.46
C ARG A 122 -23.30 8.65 -16.53
N ILE A 123 -21.96 8.49 -16.45
CA ILE A 123 -21.03 9.07 -17.44
C ILE A 123 -21.17 8.32 -18.75
N ILE A 124 -21.19 6.98 -18.68
CA ILE A 124 -21.36 6.13 -19.86
C ILE A 124 -22.69 6.43 -20.52
N GLY A 125 -23.78 6.46 -19.75
CA GLY A 125 -25.11 6.79 -20.27
C GLY A 125 -25.27 8.24 -20.77
N LEU A 126 -24.48 9.19 -20.30
CA LEU A 126 -24.47 10.54 -20.81
C LEU A 126 -23.71 10.64 -22.14
N MET A 127 -22.64 9.85 -22.29
CA MET A 127 -21.85 9.82 -23.53
C MET A 127 -22.64 9.19 -24.68
N ASP A 128 -23.37 8.12 -24.39
CA ASP A 128 -24.28 7.50 -25.38
C ASP A 128 -25.34 8.49 -25.85
N LYS A 129 -25.86 9.34 -24.94
CA LYS A 129 -26.83 10.37 -25.26
C LYS A 129 -26.24 11.56 -26.04
N LEU A 130 -24.95 11.87 -25.85
CA LEU A 130 -24.26 12.93 -26.55
C LEU A 130 -23.78 12.54 -27.95
N GLY A 131 -23.96 11.27 -28.34
CA GLY A 131 -23.57 10.77 -29.66
C GLY A 131 -22.06 10.86 -29.93
N LEU A 132 -21.25 10.71 -28.89
CA LEU A 132 -19.79 10.79 -29.01
C LEU A 132 -19.29 9.51 -29.67
N GLU A 133 -18.54 9.66 -30.76
CA GLU A 133 -17.94 8.54 -31.48
C GLU A 133 -16.78 7.94 -30.70
N GLU A 134 -16.56 6.63 -30.87
CA GLU A 134 -15.46 5.91 -30.26
C GLU A 134 -14.13 6.50 -30.77
N GLY A 135 -13.25 6.91 -29.84
CA GLY A 135 -11.95 7.54 -30.14
C GLY A 135 -11.92 9.06 -30.06
N GLN A 136 -13.04 9.75 -29.82
CA GLN A 136 -13.03 11.18 -29.58
C GLN A 136 -12.39 11.52 -28.23
N VAL A 137 -11.50 12.53 -28.19
CA VAL A 137 -10.90 13.06 -26.97
C VAL A 137 -11.89 13.99 -26.28
N ILE A 138 -12.24 13.66 -25.05
CA ILE A 138 -13.18 14.46 -24.25
C ILE A 138 -12.39 15.24 -23.21
N GLU A 139 -12.37 16.57 -23.36
CA GLU A 139 -11.78 17.47 -22.39
C GLU A 139 -12.90 18.27 -21.70
N HIS A 140 -13.37 17.75 -20.57
CA HIS A 140 -14.41 18.43 -19.80
C HIS A 140 -14.15 18.33 -18.30
N PRO A 141 -14.39 19.40 -17.50
CA PRO A 141 -14.21 19.40 -16.06
C PRO A 141 -14.99 18.30 -15.33
N TRP A 142 -16.14 17.89 -15.84
CA TRP A 142 -16.93 16.79 -15.27
C TRP A 142 -16.21 15.44 -15.32
N VAL A 143 -15.49 15.17 -16.41
CA VAL A 143 -14.70 13.93 -16.52
C VAL A 143 -13.63 13.88 -15.44
N SER A 144 -12.91 14.99 -15.25
CA SER A 144 -11.91 15.11 -14.20
C SER A 144 -12.50 14.95 -12.80
N GLY A 145 -13.67 15.55 -12.55
CA GLY A 145 -14.39 15.37 -11.28
C GLY A 145 -14.85 13.95 -11.04
N SER A 146 -15.29 13.27 -12.06
CA SER A 146 -15.73 11.86 -11.97
C SER A 146 -14.58 10.92 -11.67
N ILE A 147 -13.43 11.14 -12.30
CA ILE A 147 -12.20 10.38 -12.00
C ILE A 147 -11.80 10.59 -10.53
N GLU A 148 -11.88 11.82 -10.04
CA GLU A 148 -11.56 12.12 -8.64
C GLU A 148 -12.51 11.41 -7.66
N ILE A 149 -13.81 11.36 -7.97
CA ILE A 149 -14.80 10.63 -7.17
C ILE A 149 -14.51 9.14 -7.20
N ALA A 150 -14.20 8.57 -8.37
CA ALA A 150 -13.83 7.18 -8.50
C ALA A 150 -12.59 6.85 -7.64
N GLN A 151 -11.54 7.65 -7.71
CA GLN A 151 -10.34 7.47 -6.87
C GLN A 151 -10.66 7.50 -5.37
N ARG A 152 -11.49 8.43 -4.91
CA ARG A 152 -11.92 8.49 -3.50
C ARG A 152 -12.65 7.22 -3.07
N ARG A 153 -13.52 6.67 -3.92
CA ARG A 153 -14.25 5.42 -3.62
C ARG A 153 -13.29 4.23 -3.48
N VAL A 154 -12.31 4.13 -4.38
CA VAL A 154 -11.28 3.08 -4.29
C VAL A 154 -10.45 3.24 -3.01
N GLU A 155 -10.00 4.45 -2.71
CA GLU A 155 -9.24 4.72 -1.49
C GLU A 155 -10.03 4.35 -0.23
N GLN A 156 -11.32 4.69 -0.18
CA GLN A 156 -12.21 4.33 0.92
C GLN A 156 -12.40 2.82 1.03
N HIS A 157 -12.69 2.14 -0.07
CA HIS A 157 -12.83 0.69 -0.10
C HIS A 157 -11.57 -0.03 0.39
N ASN A 158 -10.42 0.37 -0.11
CA ASN A 158 -9.13 -0.17 0.32
C ASN A 158 -8.81 0.17 1.79
N PHE A 159 -9.27 1.32 2.29
CA PHE A 159 -9.15 1.68 3.69
C PHE A 159 -10.01 0.76 4.57
N GLU A 160 -11.26 0.50 4.19
CA GLU A 160 -12.16 -0.38 4.93
C GLU A 160 -11.63 -1.81 5.01
N ILE A 161 -11.13 -2.36 3.90
CA ILE A 161 -10.49 -3.69 3.90
C ILE A 161 -9.31 -3.72 4.88
N ARG A 162 -8.41 -2.73 4.82
CA ARG A 162 -7.27 -2.67 5.74
C ARG A 162 -7.70 -2.51 7.19
N LYS A 163 -8.75 -1.73 7.45
CA LYS A 163 -9.30 -1.57 8.80
C LYS A 163 -9.81 -2.89 9.36
N GLN A 164 -10.59 -3.64 8.56
CA GLN A 164 -11.08 -4.95 8.96
C GLN A 164 -9.93 -5.93 9.26
N LEU A 165 -8.91 -5.96 8.40
CA LEU A 165 -7.73 -6.80 8.64
C LEU A 165 -7.03 -6.45 9.95
N LEU A 166 -6.89 -5.16 10.26
CA LEU A 166 -6.31 -4.71 11.54
C LEU A 166 -7.19 -5.09 12.74
N GLU A 167 -8.51 -5.03 12.60
CA GLU A 167 -9.43 -5.45 13.66
C GLU A 167 -9.29 -6.94 13.97
N TYR A 168 -9.18 -7.80 12.94
CA TYR A 168 -8.90 -9.22 13.13
C TYR A 168 -7.51 -9.45 13.77
N ASP A 169 -6.49 -8.76 13.29
CA ASP A 169 -5.13 -8.89 13.83
C ASP A 169 -5.05 -8.44 15.29
N ASN A 170 -5.80 -7.40 15.67
CA ASN A 170 -5.89 -6.94 17.06
C ASN A 170 -6.48 -8.02 17.99
N VAL A 171 -7.49 -8.77 17.54
CA VAL A 171 -8.05 -9.87 18.31
C VAL A 171 -6.99 -10.97 18.53
N MET A 172 -6.29 -11.36 17.46
CA MET A 172 -5.23 -12.36 17.52
C MET A 172 -4.05 -11.91 18.40
N ASN A 173 -3.69 -10.63 18.32
CA ASN A 173 -2.64 -10.05 19.16
C ASN A 173 -3.05 -10.05 20.64
N LYS A 174 -4.30 -9.73 20.93
CA LYS A 174 -4.81 -9.76 22.31
C LYS A 174 -4.78 -11.17 22.90
N GLN A 175 -5.17 -12.18 22.12
CA GLN A 175 -5.04 -13.58 22.51
C GLN A 175 -3.57 -13.95 22.77
N ARG A 176 -2.68 -13.51 21.89
CA ARG A 176 -1.23 -13.75 22.02
C ARG A 176 -0.67 -13.11 23.30
N GLU A 177 -1.02 -11.86 23.58
CA GLU A 177 -0.62 -11.16 24.80
C GLU A 177 -1.03 -11.90 26.05
N ILE A 178 -2.28 -12.39 26.11
CA ILE A 178 -2.80 -13.16 27.26
C ILE A 178 -2.00 -14.44 27.44
N ILE A 179 -1.85 -15.22 26.37
CA ILE A 179 -1.13 -16.52 26.44
C ILE A 179 0.35 -16.31 26.81
N TYR A 180 1.01 -15.35 26.20
CA TYR A 180 2.41 -15.08 26.50
C TYR A 180 2.59 -14.46 27.90
N GLY A 181 1.65 -13.65 28.36
CA GLY A 181 1.63 -13.15 29.73
C GLY A 181 1.52 -14.29 30.73
N GLN A 182 0.61 -15.22 30.53
CA GLN A 182 0.48 -16.42 31.39
C GLN A 182 1.73 -17.29 31.36
N ARG A 183 2.29 -17.52 30.15
CA ARG A 183 3.54 -18.25 30.01
C ARG A 183 4.70 -17.59 30.76
N LEU A 184 4.81 -16.28 30.68
CA LEU A 184 5.85 -15.53 31.38
C LEU A 184 5.72 -15.69 32.91
N GLN A 185 4.49 -15.57 33.44
CA GLN A 185 4.22 -15.79 34.85
C GLN A 185 4.67 -17.19 35.34
N ILE A 186 4.44 -18.23 34.54
CA ILE A 186 4.90 -19.57 34.83
C ILE A 186 6.44 -19.66 34.86
N LEU A 187 7.08 -19.06 33.86
CA LEU A 187 8.55 -19.08 33.74
C LEU A 187 9.25 -18.30 34.87
N GLU A 188 8.60 -17.24 35.38
CA GLU A 188 9.06 -16.50 36.53
C GLU A 188 8.76 -17.17 37.88
N GLY A 189 8.14 -18.33 37.84
CA GLY A 189 7.85 -19.13 39.04
C GLY A 189 6.65 -18.61 39.87
N LEU A 190 5.81 -17.74 39.29
CA LEU A 190 4.59 -17.28 39.94
C LEU A 190 3.54 -18.42 39.99
N SER A 191 2.90 -18.57 41.13
CA SER A 191 1.84 -19.57 41.29
C SER A 191 0.61 -19.21 40.50
N LEU A 192 0.20 -20.07 39.57
CA LEU A 192 -1.07 -19.93 38.84
C LEU A 192 -2.28 -20.44 39.62
N LYS A 193 -2.09 -20.89 40.86
CA LYS A 193 -3.16 -21.49 41.65
C LYS A 193 -4.36 -20.57 41.78
N ASP A 194 -4.12 -19.31 42.08
CA ASP A 194 -5.19 -18.32 42.27
C ASP A 194 -5.93 -18.03 40.95
N ASN A 195 -5.22 -17.95 39.85
CA ASN A 195 -5.81 -17.77 38.51
C ASN A 195 -6.68 -19.01 38.13
N ILE A 196 -6.23 -20.20 38.44
CA ILE A 196 -7.00 -21.44 38.19
C ILE A 196 -8.27 -21.44 39.06
N LEU A 197 -8.16 -21.08 40.33
CA LEU A 197 -9.30 -20.99 41.23
C LEU A 197 -10.33 -19.94 40.79
N GLU A 198 -9.93 -18.87 40.16
CA GLU A 198 -10.83 -17.87 39.56
C GLU A 198 -11.53 -18.35 38.28
N ILE A 199 -10.88 -19.23 37.51
CA ILE A 199 -11.43 -19.76 36.25
C ILE A 199 -12.48 -20.83 36.52
N ILE A 200 -12.26 -21.68 37.53
CA ILE A 200 -13.16 -22.83 37.86
C ILE A 200 -14.64 -22.40 37.97
N PRO A 201 -15.02 -21.37 38.72
CA PRO A 201 -16.43 -20.98 38.82
C PRO A 201 -17.02 -20.57 37.46
N LYS A 202 -16.27 -19.87 36.62
CA LYS A 202 -16.73 -19.43 35.29
C LYS A 202 -16.96 -20.63 34.37
N VAL A 203 -16.03 -21.60 34.39
CA VAL A 203 -16.17 -22.84 33.61
C VAL A 203 -17.39 -23.63 34.07
N VAL A 204 -17.61 -23.78 35.38
CA VAL A 204 -18.79 -24.45 35.93
C VAL A 204 -20.07 -23.75 35.51
N GLU A 205 -20.10 -22.39 35.56
CA GLU A 205 -21.25 -21.60 35.13
C GLU A 205 -21.55 -21.81 33.65
N ASP A 206 -20.53 -21.85 32.79
CA ASP A 206 -20.69 -22.06 31.34
C ASP A 206 -21.20 -23.49 31.03
N TYR A 207 -20.72 -24.50 31.78
CA TYR A 207 -21.27 -25.85 31.69
C TYR A 207 -22.73 -25.89 32.13
N LEU A 208 -23.09 -25.26 33.25
CA LEU A 208 -24.46 -25.20 33.72
C LEU A 208 -25.37 -24.51 32.71
N LYS A 209 -24.95 -23.42 32.10
CA LYS A 209 -25.70 -22.74 31.03
C LYS A 209 -25.89 -23.64 29.78
N THR A 210 -24.88 -24.40 29.43
CA THR A 210 -24.92 -25.28 28.24
C THR A 210 -25.92 -26.46 28.44
N TYR A 211 -25.96 -27.01 29.64
CA TYR A 211 -26.82 -28.19 29.97
C TYR A 211 -28.13 -27.82 30.66
N ASN A 212 -28.36 -26.51 30.91
CA ASN A 212 -29.62 -25.95 31.33
C ASN A 212 -30.00 -24.74 30.46
N PRO A 213 -30.38 -24.93 29.19
CA PRO A 213 -30.80 -23.86 28.33
C PRO A 213 -32.19 -23.32 28.72
N GLY A 214 -32.24 -22.67 29.84
CA GLY A 214 -33.11 -21.52 30.17
C GLY A 214 -34.62 -21.65 30.17
N ASP A 215 -35.30 -22.81 30.17
CA ASP A 215 -36.75 -22.94 30.45
C ASP A 215 -37.22 -24.35 30.75
N SER A 216 -36.34 -25.34 30.72
CA SER A 216 -36.69 -26.70 31.15
C SER A 216 -36.26 -26.91 32.60
N THR A 217 -37.19 -27.33 33.44
CA THR A 217 -37.01 -27.61 34.86
C THR A 217 -36.09 -28.80 35.14
N GLU A 218 -35.55 -29.45 34.11
CA GLU A 218 -34.69 -30.60 34.24
C GLU A 218 -33.32 -30.34 33.64
N LEU A 219 -32.33 -30.31 34.55
CA LEU A 219 -30.93 -30.26 34.17
C LEU A 219 -30.57 -31.63 33.54
N ASP A 220 -29.94 -31.63 32.35
CA ASP A 220 -29.45 -32.89 31.77
C ASP A 220 -28.20 -33.38 32.52
N MET A 221 -28.43 -33.94 33.69
CA MET A 221 -27.39 -34.39 34.60
C MET A 221 -26.50 -35.48 34.01
N THR A 222 -27.07 -36.32 33.14
CA THR A 222 -26.32 -37.43 32.54
C THR A 222 -25.27 -36.96 31.59
N ASN A 223 -25.61 -36.03 30.72
CA ASN A 223 -24.68 -35.42 29.76
C ASN A 223 -23.71 -34.47 30.44
N LEU A 224 -24.13 -33.72 31.46
CA LEU A 224 -23.24 -32.87 32.27
C LEU A 224 -22.17 -33.71 32.96
N ILE A 225 -22.51 -34.78 33.65
CA ILE A 225 -21.58 -35.65 34.33
C ILE A 225 -20.62 -36.31 33.35
N SER A 226 -21.15 -36.80 32.22
CA SER A 226 -20.31 -37.43 31.18
C SER A 226 -19.30 -36.41 30.60
N SER A 227 -19.69 -35.17 30.40
CA SER A 227 -18.78 -34.12 29.96
C SER A 227 -17.74 -33.69 30.98
N LEU A 228 -18.13 -33.62 32.25
CA LEU A 228 -17.20 -33.34 33.36
C LEU A 228 -16.20 -34.50 33.57
N ALA A 229 -16.66 -35.72 33.43
CA ALA A 229 -15.78 -36.93 33.49
C ALA A 229 -14.76 -36.92 32.33
N LEU A 230 -15.21 -36.62 31.12
CA LEU A 230 -14.36 -36.58 29.92
C LEU A 230 -13.32 -35.48 29.97
N ASN A 231 -13.73 -34.26 30.33
CA ASN A 231 -12.88 -33.08 30.24
C ASN A 231 -12.00 -32.86 31.48
N PHE A 232 -12.45 -33.24 32.64
CA PHE A 232 -11.75 -33.01 33.93
C PHE A 232 -11.32 -34.30 34.66
N GLY A 233 -11.66 -35.48 34.12
CA GLY A 233 -11.36 -36.75 34.76
C GLY A 233 -12.12 -36.96 36.09
N LEU A 234 -13.21 -36.20 36.30
CA LEU A 234 -13.99 -36.26 37.54
C LEU A 234 -14.98 -37.43 37.47
N GLN A 235 -14.85 -38.41 38.36
CA GLN A 235 -15.82 -39.48 38.56
C GLN A 235 -16.86 -39.02 39.59
N LEU A 236 -17.97 -38.42 39.13
CA LEU A 236 -19.08 -38.03 39.97
C LEU A 236 -20.07 -39.19 40.07
N ASN A 237 -20.40 -39.62 41.28
CA ASN A 237 -21.40 -40.64 41.51
C ASN A 237 -22.70 -39.99 41.95
N LEU A 238 -23.76 -40.11 41.10
CA LEU A 238 -25.11 -39.55 41.33
C LEU A 238 -25.78 -40.07 42.60
N GLU A 239 -25.38 -41.22 43.11
CA GLU A 239 -25.96 -41.79 44.36
C GLU A 239 -25.48 -41.08 45.62
N LYS A 240 -24.49 -40.20 45.53
CA LYS A 240 -23.92 -39.46 46.67
C LYS A 240 -24.21 -37.94 46.66
N LEU A 241 -24.97 -37.47 45.67
CA LEU A 241 -25.49 -36.13 45.57
C LEU A 241 -26.96 -36.10 45.95
#